data_83f465200595444d339fada3eea555d1
#
_entry.id   83f465200595444d339fada3eea555d1
#
_cell.length_a   1.000
_cell.length_b   1.000
_cell.length_c   1.000
_cell.angle_alpha   90.00
_cell.angle_beta   90.00
_cell.angle_gamma   90.00
#
_symmetry.space_group_name_H-M   'P 1'
#
loop_
_entity.id
_entity.type
_entity.pdbx_description
1 polymer ?
#
loop_
_entity_poly.entity_id
_entity_poly.type
_entity_poly.pdbx_seq_one_letter_code
_entity_poly.pdbx_strand_id
1 'polypeptide(L)'
;MKTSPKYRGVIVPLVTPVNAAGELDEAAAVRLVNHLASNGCGMLVLGTTGEVASLSFALRRRYVEIAVKTAAKRTPVFACIASNCLSDSIEAANTYLALGADAAVGILPNYFKLEPAEIQTYFERLSSGIRGPLMVYNMPATTGMSIPLDVMETLSRLPNVTGLKDSEGTAGRREEVAKRFGGRPDFSLFMGIAAHSVPALRLGFDGLVPSSGNLYPERWSNLFNAAETGDWATAEKLQQQLDALGVIFQRNRTLGQSLAALKAGLGLRGLCSAEMIPPLLPLSPADQESVRAELRELG
;
A
#
# COMPACT_ATOMS: atom_id res chain seq x y z
N MET A 1 -21.63 18.15 -5.10
CA MET A 1 -20.29 17.82 -5.69
C MET A 1 -19.41 17.28 -4.58
N LYS A 2 -18.67 16.20 -4.84
CA LYS A 2 -17.64 15.75 -3.89
C LYS A 2 -16.53 16.80 -3.84
N THR A 3 -16.13 17.18 -2.64
CA THR A 3 -15.04 18.14 -2.42
C THR A 3 -13.72 17.43 -2.05
N SER A 4 -13.67 16.10 -2.20
CA SER A 4 -12.50 15.30 -1.83
C SER A 4 -11.34 15.55 -2.80
N PRO A 5 -10.12 15.73 -2.29
CA PRO A 5 -8.96 15.89 -3.14
C PRO A 5 -8.69 14.60 -3.93
N LYS A 6 -8.29 14.75 -5.18
CA LYS A 6 -7.79 13.65 -5.99
C LYS A 6 -6.34 13.38 -5.62
N TYR A 7 -6.05 12.14 -5.20
CA TYR A 7 -4.68 11.74 -4.88
C TYR A 7 -3.98 11.22 -6.14
N ARG A 8 -2.69 11.52 -6.27
CA ARG A 8 -1.85 11.09 -7.39
C ARG A 8 -0.45 10.73 -6.91
N GLY A 9 0.29 9.97 -7.72
CA GLY A 9 1.70 9.69 -7.50
C GLY A 9 2.00 8.31 -6.94
N VAL A 10 3.20 8.16 -6.43
CA VAL A 10 3.67 6.91 -5.83
C VAL A 10 3.35 6.93 -4.33
N ILE A 11 2.56 5.96 -3.89
CA ILE A 11 2.22 5.74 -2.48
C ILE A 11 2.84 4.41 -2.05
N VAL A 12 3.95 4.45 -1.34
CA VAL A 12 4.67 3.23 -0.94
C VAL A 12 3.97 2.57 0.26
N PRO A 13 3.60 1.27 0.15
CA PRO A 13 3.06 0.54 1.29
C PRO A 13 4.21 0.25 2.25
N LEU A 14 4.29 1.04 3.31
CA LEU A 14 5.43 1.10 4.20
C LEU A 14 5.51 -0.13 5.10
N VAL A 15 6.69 -0.72 5.25
CA VAL A 15 6.94 -1.79 6.24
C VAL A 15 6.78 -1.24 7.66
N THR A 16 6.43 -2.09 8.62
CA THR A 16 6.46 -1.72 10.05
C THR A 16 7.80 -2.15 10.65
N PRO A 17 8.68 -1.23 10.99
CA PRO A 17 9.95 -1.56 11.61
C PRO A 17 9.74 -1.96 13.07
N VAL A 18 10.28 -3.11 13.46
CA VAL A 18 10.23 -3.59 14.83
C VAL A 18 11.61 -4.04 15.30
N ASN A 19 11.81 -4.01 16.62
CA ASN A 19 12.99 -4.56 17.27
C ASN A 19 12.82 -6.07 17.55
N ALA A 20 13.83 -6.73 18.08
CA ALA A 20 13.81 -8.14 18.44
C ALA A 20 12.78 -8.51 19.53
N ALA A 21 12.28 -7.55 20.28
CA ALA A 21 11.19 -7.74 21.25
C ALA A 21 9.79 -7.63 20.60
N GLY A 22 9.70 -7.36 19.29
CA GLY A 22 8.43 -7.13 18.58
C GLY A 22 7.81 -5.76 18.84
N GLU A 23 8.55 -4.84 19.42
CA GLU A 23 8.13 -3.46 19.67
C GLU A 23 8.45 -2.57 18.47
N LEU A 24 7.69 -1.50 18.28
CA LEU A 24 7.93 -0.53 17.22
C LEU A 24 9.32 0.14 17.38
N ASP A 25 10.18 -0.02 16.37
CA ASP A 25 11.42 0.78 16.28
C ASP A 25 11.07 2.18 15.74
N GLU A 26 10.80 3.10 16.69
CA GLU A 26 10.39 4.47 16.37
C GLU A 26 11.46 5.22 15.57
N ALA A 27 12.74 4.98 15.84
CA ALA A 27 13.83 5.62 15.12
C ALA A 27 13.90 5.14 13.67
N ALA A 28 13.72 3.84 13.44
CA ALA A 28 13.61 3.29 12.08
C ALA A 28 12.33 3.77 11.37
N ALA A 29 11.21 3.91 12.10
CA ALA A 29 9.98 4.47 11.55
C ALA A 29 10.21 5.90 11.02
N VAL A 30 10.89 6.74 11.78
CA VAL A 30 11.27 8.11 11.35
C VAL A 30 12.20 8.07 10.13
N ARG A 31 13.21 7.17 10.12
CA ARG A 31 14.13 7.03 8.97
C ARG A 31 13.38 6.64 7.69
N LEU A 32 12.51 5.64 7.78
CA LEU A 32 11.71 5.14 6.65
C LEU A 32 10.78 6.21 6.09
N VAL A 33 10.06 6.93 6.95
CA VAL A 33 9.17 8.02 6.53
C VAL A 33 9.96 9.13 5.83
N ASN A 34 11.11 9.54 6.39
CA ASN A 34 11.96 10.54 5.74
C ASN A 34 12.53 10.04 4.42
N HIS A 35 12.93 8.77 4.33
CA HIS A 35 13.41 8.15 3.10
C HIS A 35 12.38 8.26 1.96
N LEU A 36 11.11 7.99 2.25
CA LEU A 36 10.04 8.13 1.24
C LEU A 36 9.73 9.59 0.92
N ALA A 37 9.53 10.41 1.95
CA ALA A 37 9.14 11.81 1.77
C ALA A 37 10.19 12.64 1.03
N SER A 38 11.48 12.38 1.25
CA SER A 38 12.57 13.04 0.52
C SER A 38 12.64 12.69 -0.96
N ASN A 39 11.98 11.60 -1.37
CA ASN A 39 11.87 11.18 -2.76
C ASN A 39 10.48 11.48 -3.37
N GLY A 40 9.68 12.33 -2.72
CA GLY A 40 8.37 12.71 -3.20
C GLY A 40 7.32 11.61 -3.15
N CYS A 41 7.60 10.47 -2.47
CA CYS A 41 6.66 9.38 -2.32
C CYS A 41 5.76 9.60 -1.10
N GLY A 42 4.45 9.45 -1.29
CA GLY A 42 3.52 9.24 -0.19
C GLY A 42 3.68 7.84 0.42
N MET A 43 2.96 7.59 1.49
CA MET A 43 3.03 6.31 2.19
C MET A 43 1.66 5.76 2.54
N LEU A 44 1.53 4.43 2.48
CA LEU A 44 0.42 3.68 3.04
C LEU A 44 0.94 2.88 4.23
N VAL A 45 0.76 3.38 5.43
CA VAL A 45 1.09 2.65 6.66
C VAL A 45 0.04 1.59 6.98
N LEU A 46 0.43 0.56 7.69
CA LEU A 46 -0.48 -0.52 8.14
C LEU A 46 -1.17 -1.29 7.01
N GLY A 47 -0.57 -1.29 5.79
CA GLY A 47 -1.04 -2.16 4.72
C GLY A 47 -0.59 -3.61 4.92
N THR A 48 -0.82 -4.45 3.91
CA THR A 48 -0.31 -5.84 3.87
C THR A 48 1.22 -5.86 4.07
N THR A 49 1.94 -4.98 3.39
CA THR A 49 3.40 -4.83 3.54
C THR A 49 3.81 -4.38 4.93
N GLY A 50 2.93 -3.67 5.62
CA GLY A 50 3.12 -3.23 7.01
C GLY A 50 2.71 -4.25 8.06
N GLU A 51 2.44 -5.51 7.68
CA GLU A 51 2.11 -6.62 8.59
C GLU A 51 0.90 -6.34 9.50
N VAL A 52 -0.06 -5.53 9.02
CA VAL A 52 -1.16 -5.02 9.86
C VAL A 52 -1.92 -6.09 10.63
N ALA A 53 -2.10 -7.29 10.06
CA ALA A 53 -2.84 -8.38 10.70
C ALA A 53 -2.17 -8.88 12.00
N SER A 54 -0.87 -8.64 12.17
CA SER A 54 -0.07 -9.07 13.31
C SER A 54 0.16 -7.96 14.36
N LEU A 55 -0.34 -6.74 14.11
CA LEU A 55 -0.09 -5.59 14.97
C LEU A 55 -1.22 -5.37 15.99
N SER A 56 -0.87 -5.06 17.24
CA SER A 56 -1.84 -4.55 18.21
C SER A 56 -2.36 -3.16 17.82
N PHE A 57 -3.56 -2.80 18.25
CA PHE A 57 -4.13 -1.47 17.99
C PHE A 57 -3.23 -0.33 18.54
N ALA A 58 -2.65 -0.53 19.71
CA ALA A 58 -1.74 0.46 20.32
C ALA A 58 -0.51 0.72 19.44
N LEU A 59 0.13 -0.35 18.91
CA LEU A 59 1.27 -0.22 18.01
C LEU A 59 0.86 0.45 16.69
N ARG A 60 -0.28 0.04 16.11
CA ARG A 60 -0.82 0.67 14.89
C ARG A 60 -1.02 2.17 15.07
N ARG A 61 -1.70 2.58 16.15
CA ARG A 61 -1.94 3.98 16.46
C ARG A 61 -0.64 4.76 16.60
N ARG A 62 0.33 4.20 17.34
CA ARG A 62 1.64 4.86 17.54
C ARG A 62 2.41 5.03 16.23
N TYR A 63 2.37 4.02 15.36
CA TYR A 63 3.04 4.10 14.07
C TYR A 63 2.42 5.18 13.15
N VAL A 64 1.09 5.27 13.10
CA VAL A 64 0.40 6.34 12.34
C VAL A 64 0.79 7.71 12.87
N GLU A 65 0.81 7.90 14.20
CA GLU A 65 1.20 9.16 14.82
C GLU A 65 2.62 9.59 14.40
N ILE A 66 3.58 8.66 14.46
CA ILE A 66 4.96 8.92 14.03
C ILE A 66 5.01 9.25 12.54
N ALA A 67 4.32 8.46 11.70
CA ALA A 67 4.33 8.67 10.27
C ALA A 67 3.78 10.04 9.88
N VAL A 68 2.63 10.43 10.42
CA VAL A 68 2.00 11.74 10.16
C VAL A 68 2.90 12.89 10.65
N LYS A 69 3.39 12.79 11.88
CA LYS A 69 4.26 13.83 12.47
C LYS A 69 5.56 13.99 11.67
N THR A 70 6.17 12.88 11.27
CA THR A 70 7.44 12.90 10.53
C THR A 70 7.24 13.34 9.08
N ALA A 71 6.17 12.89 8.41
CA ALA A 71 5.86 13.34 7.05
C ALA A 71 5.60 14.85 6.99
N ALA A 72 5.02 15.43 8.06
CA ALA A 72 4.80 16.88 8.23
C ALA A 72 4.16 17.51 6.98
N LYS A 73 3.19 16.82 6.37
CA LYS A 73 2.48 17.22 5.14
C LYS A 73 3.36 17.38 3.89
N ARG A 74 4.62 16.92 3.92
CA ARG A 74 5.49 16.90 2.71
C ARG A 74 4.95 15.97 1.63
N THR A 75 4.33 14.86 2.04
CA THR A 75 3.71 13.86 1.18
C THR A 75 2.50 13.25 1.88
N PRO A 76 1.51 12.68 1.14
CA PRO A 76 0.34 12.09 1.77
C PRO A 76 0.67 10.86 2.62
N VAL A 77 -0.04 10.73 3.74
CA VAL A 77 0.00 9.56 4.63
C VAL A 77 -1.38 8.90 4.64
N PHE A 78 -1.49 7.73 4.04
CA PHE A 78 -2.67 6.88 4.10
C PHE A 78 -2.49 5.84 5.21
N ALA A 79 -3.58 5.49 5.89
CA ALA A 79 -3.56 4.47 6.94
C ALA A 79 -4.57 3.35 6.64
N CYS A 80 -4.07 2.12 6.54
CA CYS A 80 -4.95 0.97 6.32
C CYS A 80 -5.67 0.59 7.62
N ILE A 81 -6.96 0.27 7.48
CA ILE A 81 -7.86 -0.14 8.56
C ILE A 81 -8.28 -1.59 8.32
N ALA A 82 -7.51 -2.53 8.82
CA ALA A 82 -7.77 -3.96 8.66
C ALA A 82 -8.22 -4.56 9.98
N SER A 83 -9.48 -5.00 10.04
CA SER A 83 -10.06 -5.79 11.14
C SER A 83 -11.18 -6.66 10.59
N ASN A 84 -11.43 -7.82 11.21
CA ASN A 84 -12.62 -8.61 10.95
C ASN A 84 -13.87 -8.02 11.65
N CYS A 85 -13.69 -7.05 12.53
CA CYS A 85 -14.75 -6.36 13.23
C CYS A 85 -14.97 -4.97 12.60
N LEU A 86 -16.18 -4.71 12.09
CA LEU A 86 -16.51 -3.45 11.43
C LEU A 86 -16.36 -2.24 12.37
N SER A 87 -16.80 -2.35 13.64
CA SER A 87 -16.67 -1.27 14.62
C SER A 87 -15.22 -0.89 14.88
N ASP A 88 -14.31 -1.88 14.97
CA ASP A 88 -12.87 -1.65 15.16
C ASP A 88 -12.26 -0.94 13.95
N SER A 89 -12.71 -1.31 12.73
CA SER A 89 -12.27 -0.65 11.50
C SER A 89 -12.72 0.82 11.46
N ILE A 90 -13.94 1.12 11.89
CA ILE A 90 -14.46 2.49 11.99
C ILE A 90 -13.71 3.29 13.06
N GLU A 91 -13.46 2.71 14.23
CA GLU A 91 -12.70 3.34 15.31
C GLU A 91 -11.27 3.64 14.88
N ALA A 92 -10.61 2.67 14.25
CA ALA A 92 -9.26 2.83 13.72
C ALA A 92 -9.20 3.97 12.67
N ALA A 93 -10.14 3.99 11.72
CA ALA A 93 -10.21 5.04 10.71
C ALA A 93 -10.34 6.43 11.34
N ASN A 94 -11.31 6.61 12.24
CA ASN A 94 -11.53 7.89 12.89
C ASN A 94 -10.35 8.33 13.76
N THR A 95 -9.69 7.38 14.44
CA THR A 95 -8.47 7.63 15.20
C THR A 95 -7.33 8.09 14.29
N TYR A 96 -7.08 7.39 13.18
CA TYR A 96 -5.98 7.73 12.28
C TYR A 96 -6.18 9.05 11.54
N LEU A 97 -7.42 9.33 11.12
CA LEU A 97 -7.80 10.61 10.52
C LEU A 97 -7.65 11.76 11.52
N ALA A 98 -8.04 11.56 12.79
CA ALA A 98 -7.84 12.56 13.85
C ALA A 98 -6.37 12.81 14.16
N LEU A 99 -5.48 11.81 13.99
CA LEU A 99 -4.03 11.98 14.07
C LEU A 99 -3.45 12.74 12.87
N GLY A 100 -4.22 12.93 11.79
CA GLY A 100 -3.84 13.70 10.61
C GLY A 100 -3.48 12.87 9.38
N ALA A 101 -3.82 11.58 9.34
CA ALA A 101 -3.76 10.79 8.11
C ALA A 101 -4.66 11.42 7.04
N ASP A 102 -4.21 11.40 5.78
CA ASP A 102 -4.92 12.05 4.68
C ASP A 102 -6.10 11.21 4.16
N ALA A 103 -6.03 9.88 4.30
CA ALA A 103 -7.14 8.97 4.02
C ALA A 103 -7.03 7.67 4.83
N ALA A 104 -8.18 7.09 5.17
CA ALA A 104 -8.28 5.71 5.60
C ALA A 104 -8.34 4.79 4.37
N VAL A 105 -7.70 3.62 4.44
CA VAL A 105 -7.74 2.61 3.36
C VAL A 105 -8.42 1.35 3.88
N GLY A 106 -9.63 1.10 3.43
CA GLY A 106 -10.48 0.00 3.86
C GLY A 106 -10.27 -1.25 3.02
N ILE A 107 -9.96 -2.37 3.67
CA ILE A 107 -9.87 -3.70 3.07
C ILE A 107 -11.02 -4.57 3.59
N LEU A 108 -11.43 -5.59 2.84
CA LEU A 108 -12.43 -6.55 3.28
C LEU A 108 -11.96 -7.34 4.52
N PRO A 109 -12.86 -7.66 5.46
CA PRO A 109 -12.60 -8.68 6.46
C PRO A 109 -12.34 -10.03 5.75
N ASN A 110 -11.54 -10.90 6.34
CA ASN A 110 -11.04 -12.08 5.64
C ASN A 110 -11.39 -13.43 6.30
N TYR A 111 -12.10 -13.39 7.43
CA TYR A 111 -12.47 -14.64 8.12
C TYR A 111 -13.67 -15.34 7.48
N PHE A 112 -14.73 -14.59 7.19
CA PHE A 112 -15.90 -15.11 6.47
C PHE A 112 -15.83 -14.74 4.99
N LYS A 113 -16.23 -15.67 4.11
CA LYS A 113 -16.50 -15.32 2.71
C LYS A 113 -17.78 -14.50 2.65
N LEU A 114 -17.70 -13.36 1.98
CA LEU A 114 -18.83 -12.45 1.78
C LEU A 114 -19.32 -12.53 0.34
N GLU A 115 -20.64 -12.52 0.20
CA GLU A 115 -21.32 -12.38 -1.09
C GLU A 115 -21.33 -10.90 -1.54
N PRO A 116 -21.54 -10.60 -2.83
CA PRO A 116 -21.51 -9.23 -3.34
C PRO A 116 -22.36 -8.22 -2.56
N ALA A 117 -23.55 -8.60 -2.10
CA ALA A 117 -24.44 -7.75 -1.32
C ALA A 117 -23.86 -7.47 0.10
N GLU A 118 -23.18 -8.44 0.70
CA GLU A 118 -22.53 -8.27 1.98
C GLU A 118 -21.29 -7.39 1.87
N ILE A 119 -20.50 -7.53 0.78
CA ILE A 119 -19.37 -6.65 0.45
C ILE A 119 -19.85 -5.21 0.32
N GLN A 120 -20.94 -4.97 -0.42
CA GLN A 120 -21.53 -3.66 -0.56
C GLN A 120 -21.97 -3.09 0.79
N THR A 121 -22.74 -3.85 1.56
CA THR A 121 -23.22 -3.45 2.88
C THR A 121 -22.07 -3.14 3.84
N TYR A 122 -21.01 -3.94 3.82
CA TYR A 122 -19.81 -3.71 4.63
C TYR A 122 -19.20 -2.33 4.35
N PHE A 123 -18.93 -2.01 3.07
CA PHE A 123 -18.32 -0.72 2.73
C PHE A 123 -19.26 0.47 2.89
N GLU A 124 -20.56 0.30 2.67
CA GLU A 124 -21.56 1.36 2.95
C GLU A 124 -21.59 1.73 4.44
N ARG A 125 -21.60 0.72 5.32
CA ARG A 125 -21.55 0.93 6.78
C ARG A 125 -20.19 1.49 7.22
N LEU A 126 -19.09 1.00 6.64
CA LEU A 126 -17.76 1.53 6.90
C LEU A 126 -17.68 3.01 6.50
N SER A 127 -18.13 3.36 5.29
CA SER A 127 -18.18 4.73 4.79
C SER A 127 -19.03 5.64 5.69
N SER A 128 -20.22 5.20 6.09
CA SER A 128 -21.11 5.99 6.95
C SER A 128 -20.55 6.27 8.35
N GLY A 129 -19.70 5.37 8.86
CA GLY A 129 -19.06 5.51 10.18
C GLY A 129 -17.77 6.32 10.18
N ILE A 130 -17.16 6.56 9.03
CA ILE A 130 -15.86 7.27 8.89
C ILE A 130 -16.07 8.76 8.64
N ARG A 131 -15.35 9.60 9.40
CA ARG A 131 -15.45 11.06 9.35
C ARG A 131 -14.41 11.71 8.44
N GLY A 132 -14.11 11.10 7.29
CA GLY A 132 -13.13 11.62 6.34
C GLY A 132 -12.94 10.74 5.11
N PRO A 133 -11.90 10.97 4.30
CA PRO A 133 -11.67 10.24 3.07
C PRO A 133 -11.44 8.74 3.30
N LEU A 134 -12.12 7.93 2.51
CA LEU A 134 -11.98 6.46 2.47
C LEU A 134 -11.55 6.04 1.07
N MET A 135 -10.46 5.30 0.98
CA MET A 135 -10.06 4.57 -0.23
C MET A 135 -10.41 3.09 -0.05
N VAL A 136 -11.07 2.51 -1.01
CA VAL A 136 -11.37 1.07 -1.02
C VAL A 136 -10.11 0.31 -1.48
N TYR A 137 -9.79 -0.80 -0.81
CA TYR A 137 -8.66 -1.64 -1.16
C TYR A 137 -9.12 -3.05 -1.53
N ASN A 138 -8.95 -3.41 -2.79
CA ASN A 138 -9.20 -4.74 -3.31
C ASN A 138 -7.91 -5.56 -3.31
N MET A 139 -7.86 -6.65 -2.54
CA MET A 139 -6.69 -7.51 -2.37
C MET A 139 -7.10 -8.98 -2.25
N PRO A 140 -7.54 -9.62 -3.33
CA PRO A 140 -8.04 -11.00 -3.31
C PRO A 140 -7.03 -12.02 -2.79
N ALA A 141 -5.74 -11.77 -3.00
CA ALA A 141 -4.68 -12.67 -2.55
C ALA A 141 -4.63 -12.86 -1.03
N THR A 142 -5.14 -11.91 -0.23
CA THR A 142 -5.18 -12.02 1.24
C THR A 142 -6.59 -12.18 1.79
N THR A 143 -7.60 -11.65 1.12
CA THR A 143 -8.99 -11.73 1.57
C THR A 143 -9.74 -12.96 1.03
N GLY A 144 -9.21 -13.58 -0.03
CA GLY A 144 -9.90 -14.65 -0.76
C GLY A 144 -11.13 -14.18 -1.55
N MET A 145 -11.35 -12.86 -1.64
CA MET A 145 -12.52 -12.25 -2.26
C MET A 145 -12.11 -11.08 -3.16
N SER A 146 -12.71 -11.03 -4.36
CA SER A 146 -12.64 -9.86 -5.24
C SER A 146 -13.85 -8.96 -5.00
N ILE A 147 -13.65 -7.64 -4.99
CA ILE A 147 -14.75 -6.67 -4.97
C ILE A 147 -15.30 -6.57 -6.40
N PRO A 148 -16.58 -6.97 -6.65
CA PRO A 148 -17.18 -6.86 -7.98
C PRO A 148 -17.20 -5.40 -8.45
N LEU A 149 -16.98 -5.17 -9.75
CA LEU A 149 -16.92 -3.81 -10.27
C LEU A 149 -18.25 -3.06 -10.19
N ASP A 150 -19.38 -3.76 -10.26
CA ASP A 150 -20.71 -3.15 -10.09
C ASP A 150 -20.93 -2.68 -8.63
N VAL A 151 -20.44 -3.47 -7.64
CA VAL A 151 -20.39 -3.05 -6.25
C VAL A 151 -19.47 -1.83 -6.11
N MET A 152 -18.26 -1.89 -6.69
CA MET A 152 -17.34 -0.76 -6.66
C MET A 152 -17.92 0.51 -7.29
N GLU A 153 -18.70 0.38 -8.35
CA GLU A 153 -19.39 1.51 -8.98
C GLU A 153 -20.39 2.17 -8.00
N THR A 154 -21.18 1.36 -7.29
CA THR A 154 -22.09 1.85 -6.25
C THR A 154 -21.30 2.56 -5.14
N LEU A 155 -20.25 1.94 -4.62
CA LEU A 155 -19.39 2.51 -3.57
C LEU A 155 -18.72 3.80 -4.01
N SER A 156 -18.30 3.89 -5.26
CA SER A 156 -17.62 5.08 -5.80
C SER A 156 -18.49 6.34 -5.79
N ARG A 157 -19.81 6.22 -5.61
CA ARG A 157 -20.76 7.33 -5.51
C ARG A 157 -20.93 7.83 -4.07
N LEU A 158 -20.47 7.10 -3.08
CA LEU A 158 -20.54 7.54 -1.68
C LEU A 158 -19.68 8.79 -1.46
N PRO A 159 -20.13 9.74 -0.62
CA PRO A 159 -19.57 11.09 -0.56
C PRO A 159 -18.11 11.13 -0.09
N ASN A 160 -17.67 10.19 0.73
CA ASN A 160 -16.33 10.13 1.29
C ASN A 160 -15.45 9.01 0.69
N VAL A 161 -15.97 8.21 -0.24
CA VAL A 161 -15.16 7.22 -0.96
C VAL A 161 -14.40 7.93 -2.09
N THR A 162 -13.08 8.04 -1.95
CA THR A 162 -12.22 8.90 -2.76
C THR A 162 -11.37 8.16 -3.77
N GLY A 163 -11.38 6.83 -3.75
CA GLY A 163 -10.58 6.06 -4.69
C GLY A 163 -10.61 4.55 -4.46
N LEU A 164 -9.92 3.86 -5.35
CA LEU A 164 -9.69 2.42 -5.33
C LEU A 164 -8.19 2.15 -5.44
N LYS A 165 -7.65 1.38 -4.50
CA LYS A 165 -6.40 0.65 -4.68
C LYS A 165 -6.73 -0.76 -5.13
N ASP A 166 -6.34 -1.14 -6.35
CA ASP A 166 -6.58 -2.47 -6.89
C ASP A 166 -5.30 -3.29 -6.98
N SER A 167 -5.27 -4.42 -6.29
CA SER A 167 -4.18 -5.40 -6.29
C SER A 167 -4.63 -6.75 -6.87
N GLU A 168 -5.56 -6.73 -7.80
CA GLU A 168 -6.05 -7.92 -8.48
C GLU A 168 -5.43 -8.06 -9.87
N GLY A 169 -4.82 -9.23 -10.13
CA GLY A 169 -4.13 -9.54 -11.38
C GLY A 169 -4.98 -10.28 -12.42
N THR A 170 -6.30 -10.41 -12.21
CA THR A 170 -7.20 -11.08 -13.17
C THR A 170 -7.17 -10.39 -14.52
N ALA A 171 -7.06 -11.17 -15.59
CA ALA A 171 -7.00 -10.66 -16.96
C ALA A 171 -8.22 -9.77 -17.28
N GLY A 172 -8.00 -8.62 -17.90
CA GLY A 172 -9.03 -7.65 -18.28
C GLY A 172 -9.53 -6.76 -17.14
N ARG A 173 -9.25 -7.07 -15.87
CA ARG A 173 -9.75 -6.27 -14.74
C ARG A 173 -9.20 -4.85 -14.72
N ARG A 174 -7.92 -4.68 -14.95
CA ARG A 174 -7.28 -3.36 -14.98
C ARG A 174 -7.91 -2.45 -16.03
N GLU A 175 -8.15 -2.97 -17.23
CA GLU A 175 -8.79 -2.30 -18.34
C GLU A 175 -10.23 -1.88 -18.01
N GLU A 176 -11.00 -2.79 -17.40
CA GLU A 176 -12.38 -2.49 -16.96
C GLU A 176 -12.41 -1.47 -15.80
N VAL A 177 -11.48 -1.54 -14.85
CA VAL A 177 -11.33 -0.54 -13.79
C VAL A 177 -11.05 0.84 -14.39
N ALA A 178 -10.08 0.94 -15.31
CA ALA A 178 -9.76 2.19 -16.01
C ALA A 178 -10.95 2.74 -16.79
N LYS A 179 -11.67 1.88 -17.52
CA LYS A 179 -12.86 2.26 -18.31
C LYS A 179 -13.98 2.81 -17.44
N ARG A 180 -14.26 2.19 -16.27
CA ARG A 180 -15.38 2.58 -15.41
C ARG A 180 -15.06 3.78 -14.52
N PHE A 181 -13.84 3.93 -14.08
CA PHE A 181 -13.47 4.90 -13.03
C PHE A 181 -12.40 5.90 -13.44
N GLY A 182 -11.69 5.66 -14.55
CA GLY A 182 -10.62 6.54 -15.03
C GLY A 182 -11.11 7.95 -15.38
N GLY A 183 -10.23 8.93 -15.26
CA GLY A 183 -10.49 10.31 -15.61
C GLY A 183 -11.44 11.07 -14.68
N ARG A 184 -11.99 10.45 -13.65
CA ARG A 184 -12.86 11.11 -12.68
C ARG A 184 -12.06 12.08 -11.80
N PRO A 185 -12.50 13.34 -11.63
CA PRO A 185 -11.77 14.33 -10.80
C PRO A 185 -11.95 14.08 -9.29
N ASP A 186 -12.96 13.31 -8.91
CA ASP A 186 -13.36 13.03 -7.53
C ASP A 186 -12.97 11.64 -7.04
N PHE A 187 -12.27 10.85 -7.87
CA PHE A 187 -11.98 9.46 -7.58
C PHE A 187 -10.60 9.06 -8.13
N SER A 188 -9.75 8.52 -7.27
CA SER A 188 -8.37 8.16 -7.60
C SER A 188 -8.21 6.67 -7.82
N LEU A 189 -7.48 6.29 -8.86
CA LEU A 189 -7.14 4.89 -9.15
C LEU A 189 -5.66 4.62 -8.84
N PHE A 190 -5.39 3.62 -8.00
CA PHE A 190 -4.05 3.19 -7.65
C PHE A 190 -3.81 1.73 -8.01
N MET A 191 -2.75 1.46 -8.78
CA MET A 191 -2.30 0.12 -9.11
C MET A 191 -1.47 -0.45 -7.96
N GLY A 192 -1.93 -1.56 -7.38
CA GLY A 192 -1.27 -2.25 -6.27
C GLY A 192 -0.29 -3.35 -6.68
N ILE A 193 -0.23 -3.70 -7.98
CA ILE A 193 0.69 -4.72 -8.51
C ILE A 193 1.84 -4.01 -9.24
N ALA A 194 3.04 -4.09 -8.68
CA ALA A 194 4.21 -3.38 -9.18
C ALA A 194 4.52 -3.67 -10.66
N ALA A 195 4.45 -4.93 -11.09
CA ALA A 195 4.68 -5.33 -12.47
C ALA A 195 3.64 -4.79 -13.48
N HIS A 196 2.52 -4.27 -13.01
CA HIS A 196 1.47 -3.67 -13.84
C HIS A 196 1.50 -2.14 -13.87
N SER A 197 2.57 -1.51 -13.35
CA SER A 197 2.60 -0.05 -13.15
C SER A 197 2.53 0.74 -14.45
N VAL A 198 3.44 0.52 -15.39
CA VAL A 198 3.43 1.25 -16.68
C VAL A 198 2.16 0.98 -17.48
N PRO A 199 1.68 -0.27 -17.64
CA PRO A 199 0.38 -0.53 -18.27
C PRO A 199 -0.80 0.19 -17.59
N ALA A 200 -0.82 0.29 -16.26
CA ALA A 200 -1.88 1.00 -15.54
C ALA A 200 -1.83 2.53 -15.78
N LEU A 201 -0.62 3.12 -15.75
CA LEU A 201 -0.44 4.55 -16.04
C LEU A 201 -0.87 4.89 -17.47
N ARG A 202 -0.58 4.03 -18.46
CA ARG A 202 -1.07 4.19 -19.85
C ARG A 202 -2.60 4.19 -19.96
N LEU A 203 -3.27 3.49 -19.06
CA LEU A 203 -4.74 3.45 -18.97
C LEU A 203 -5.32 4.61 -18.14
N GLY A 204 -4.49 5.50 -17.60
CA GLY A 204 -4.94 6.66 -16.84
C GLY A 204 -5.16 6.40 -15.35
N PHE A 205 -4.49 5.42 -14.77
CA PHE A 205 -4.41 5.31 -13.30
C PHE A 205 -3.67 6.53 -12.73
N ASP A 206 -4.12 6.99 -11.57
CA ASP A 206 -3.60 8.19 -10.91
C ASP A 206 -2.34 7.92 -10.10
N GLY A 207 -2.05 6.67 -9.80
CA GLY A 207 -0.87 6.35 -9.00
C GLY A 207 -0.58 4.87 -8.84
N LEU A 208 0.51 4.63 -8.12
CA LEU A 208 1.12 3.31 -7.94
C LEU A 208 1.32 3.02 -6.45
N VAL A 209 1.21 1.73 -6.07
CA VAL A 209 1.44 1.32 -4.67
C VAL A 209 2.44 0.15 -4.62
N PRO A 210 3.72 0.38 -4.98
CA PRO A 210 4.74 -0.64 -5.09
C PRO A 210 5.46 -0.91 -3.76
N SER A 211 5.53 -2.17 -3.31
CA SER A 211 6.23 -2.53 -2.07
C SER A 211 7.75 -2.34 -2.14
N SER A 212 8.37 -2.57 -3.30
CA SER A 212 9.80 -2.32 -3.53
C SER A 212 10.18 -0.82 -3.47
N GLY A 213 9.20 0.08 -3.44
CA GLY A 213 9.39 1.50 -3.15
C GLY A 213 9.96 1.77 -1.76
N ASN A 214 9.86 0.83 -0.82
CA ASN A 214 10.56 0.91 0.46
C ASN A 214 12.08 0.95 0.30
N LEU A 215 12.62 0.27 -0.72
CA LEU A 215 14.06 0.23 -0.99
C LEU A 215 14.51 1.33 -1.96
N TYR A 216 13.76 1.54 -3.03
CA TYR A 216 14.15 2.41 -4.13
C TYR A 216 13.03 3.40 -4.49
N PRO A 217 12.63 4.30 -3.58
CA PRO A 217 11.54 5.26 -3.83
C PRO A 217 11.88 6.20 -5.00
N GLU A 218 13.16 6.55 -5.16
CA GLU A 218 13.65 7.40 -6.25
C GLU A 218 13.39 6.80 -7.64
N ARG A 219 13.56 5.49 -7.78
CA ARG A 219 13.32 4.81 -9.07
C ARG A 219 11.83 4.79 -9.41
N TRP A 220 10.96 4.60 -8.40
CA TRP A 220 9.51 4.64 -8.57
C TRP A 220 9.00 6.05 -8.87
N SER A 221 9.54 7.07 -8.21
CA SER A 221 9.23 8.48 -8.53
C SER A 221 9.67 8.83 -9.95
N ASN A 222 10.86 8.40 -10.35
CA ASN A 222 11.34 8.63 -11.72
C ASN A 222 10.48 7.93 -12.77
N LEU A 223 10.05 6.68 -12.52
CA LEU A 223 9.11 5.98 -13.39
C LEU A 223 7.80 6.74 -13.54
N PHE A 224 7.22 7.17 -12.41
CA PHE A 224 5.95 7.89 -12.42
C PHE A 224 6.10 9.23 -13.18
N ASN A 225 7.15 10.00 -12.91
CA ASN A 225 7.42 11.27 -13.57
C ASN A 225 7.65 11.12 -15.08
N ALA A 226 8.39 10.08 -15.51
CA ALA A 226 8.56 9.77 -16.92
C ALA A 226 7.22 9.49 -17.61
N ALA A 227 6.35 8.71 -16.98
CA ALA A 227 5.00 8.45 -17.49
C ALA A 227 4.15 9.72 -17.56
N GLU A 228 4.19 10.60 -16.54
CA GLU A 228 3.46 11.88 -16.51
C GLU A 228 3.88 12.83 -17.63
N THR A 229 5.16 12.79 -18.03
CA THR A 229 5.66 13.62 -19.14
C THR A 229 5.54 12.93 -20.51
N GLY A 230 4.99 11.72 -20.55
CA GLY A 230 4.85 10.95 -21.79
C GLY A 230 6.13 10.26 -22.27
N ASP A 231 7.20 10.27 -21.48
CA ASP A 231 8.44 9.54 -21.78
C ASP A 231 8.28 8.05 -21.42
N TRP A 232 7.50 7.38 -22.23
CA TRP A 232 7.18 5.96 -22.03
C TRP A 232 8.41 5.04 -22.20
N ALA A 233 9.39 5.44 -23.00
CA ALA A 233 10.61 4.65 -23.19
C ALA A 233 11.41 4.58 -21.87
N THR A 234 11.59 5.71 -21.20
CA THR A 234 12.23 5.77 -19.88
C THR A 234 11.39 5.03 -18.83
N ALA A 235 10.05 5.21 -18.81
CA ALA A 235 9.18 4.53 -17.88
C ALA A 235 9.25 2.99 -18.01
N GLU A 236 9.26 2.46 -19.24
CA GLU A 236 9.38 1.00 -19.52
C GLU A 236 10.75 0.46 -19.11
N LYS A 237 11.83 1.19 -19.38
CA LYS A 237 13.17 0.81 -18.94
C LYS A 237 13.26 0.73 -17.41
N LEU A 238 12.71 1.70 -16.71
CA LEU A 238 12.65 1.70 -15.24
C LEU A 238 11.76 0.56 -14.72
N GLN A 239 10.61 0.27 -15.38
CA GLN A 239 9.76 -0.86 -15.03
C GLN A 239 10.54 -2.18 -15.09
N GLN A 240 11.29 -2.43 -16.16
CA GLN A 240 12.11 -3.65 -16.29
C GLN A 240 13.13 -3.80 -15.15
N GLN A 241 13.78 -2.71 -14.76
CA GLN A 241 14.72 -2.72 -13.63
C GLN A 241 14.03 -3.00 -12.31
N LEU A 242 12.85 -2.42 -12.10
CA LEU A 242 12.04 -2.61 -10.88
C LEU A 242 11.40 -3.99 -10.81
N ASP A 243 11.06 -4.59 -11.95
CA ASP A 243 10.59 -5.98 -12.02
C ASP A 243 11.70 -6.96 -11.63
N ALA A 244 12.94 -6.73 -12.06
CA ALA A 244 14.09 -7.52 -11.64
C ALA A 244 14.31 -7.48 -10.12
N LEU A 245 14.13 -6.29 -9.50
CA LEU A 245 14.11 -6.15 -8.04
C LEU A 245 12.96 -6.93 -7.39
N GLY A 246 11.77 -6.86 -7.98
CA GLY A 246 10.60 -7.61 -7.51
C GLY A 246 10.84 -9.11 -7.45
N VAL A 247 11.55 -9.66 -8.45
CA VAL A 247 11.91 -11.08 -8.51
C VAL A 247 12.78 -11.50 -7.31
N ILE A 248 13.73 -10.66 -6.86
CA ILE A 248 14.59 -10.97 -5.70
C ILE A 248 13.77 -11.22 -4.45
N PHE A 249 12.68 -10.44 -4.24
CA PHE A 249 11.85 -10.59 -3.04
C PHE A 249 10.80 -11.70 -3.16
N GLN A 250 10.24 -11.90 -4.36
CA GLN A 250 9.02 -12.69 -4.56
C GLN A 250 9.29 -14.11 -5.05
N ARG A 251 10.39 -14.35 -5.77
CA ARG A 251 10.67 -15.65 -6.39
C ARG A 251 10.69 -16.79 -5.37
N ASN A 252 9.82 -17.78 -5.60
CA ASN A 252 9.69 -18.99 -4.78
C ASN A 252 9.37 -18.72 -3.29
N ARG A 253 8.72 -17.58 -2.98
CA ARG A 253 8.37 -17.19 -1.61
C ARG A 253 6.87 -17.01 -1.45
N THR A 254 6.36 -17.38 -0.29
CA THR A 254 5.04 -16.95 0.16
C THR A 254 5.03 -15.43 0.36
N LEU A 255 3.84 -14.82 0.48
CA LEU A 255 3.73 -13.39 0.77
C LEU A 255 4.53 -13.00 2.03
N GLY A 256 4.39 -13.74 3.13
CA GLY A 256 5.14 -13.47 4.37
C GLY A 256 6.65 -13.54 4.18
N GLN A 257 7.16 -14.56 3.48
CA GLN A 257 8.58 -14.68 3.16
C GLN A 257 9.06 -13.55 2.23
N SER A 258 8.21 -13.07 1.33
CA SER A 258 8.50 -11.93 0.46
C SER A 258 8.66 -10.64 1.26
N LEU A 259 7.83 -10.42 2.28
CA LEU A 259 7.95 -9.29 3.20
C LEU A 259 9.22 -9.39 4.05
N ALA A 260 9.57 -10.58 4.52
CA ALA A 260 10.82 -10.83 5.24
C ALA A 260 12.06 -10.55 4.35
N ALA A 261 12.01 -10.94 3.05
CA ALA A 261 13.06 -10.62 2.09
C ALA A 261 13.19 -9.11 1.84
N LEU A 262 12.07 -8.39 1.76
CA LEU A 262 12.07 -6.94 1.64
C LEU A 262 12.73 -6.28 2.86
N LYS A 263 12.41 -6.71 4.08
CA LYS A 263 13.04 -6.20 5.31
C LYS A 263 14.53 -6.55 5.40
N ALA A 264 14.95 -7.73 4.93
CA ALA A 264 16.37 -8.08 4.83
C ALA A 264 17.12 -7.10 3.91
N GLY A 265 16.53 -6.70 2.79
CA GLY A 265 17.07 -5.67 1.91
C GLY A 265 17.14 -4.28 2.57
N LEU A 266 16.12 -3.91 3.34
CA LEU A 266 16.11 -2.65 4.10
C LEU A 266 17.19 -2.63 5.18
N GLY A 267 17.46 -3.77 5.81
CA GLY A 267 18.56 -3.94 6.76
C GLY A 267 19.93 -3.68 6.11
N LEU A 268 20.14 -4.14 4.86
CA LEU A 268 21.35 -3.83 4.10
C LEU A 268 21.58 -2.32 3.92
N ARG A 269 20.50 -1.57 3.76
CA ARG A 269 20.53 -0.11 3.62
C ARG A 269 20.52 0.65 4.96
N GLY A 270 20.52 -0.04 6.11
CA GLY A 270 20.47 0.57 7.44
C GLY A 270 19.13 1.28 7.75
N LEU A 271 18.06 0.96 7.01
CA LEU A 271 16.77 1.62 7.15
C LEU A 271 15.93 1.03 8.30
N CYS A 272 15.91 -0.29 8.45
CA CYS A 272 15.31 -0.98 9.60
C CYS A 272 15.94 -2.36 9.79
N SER A 273 15.61 -3.03 10.90
CA SER A 273 15.99 -4.44 11.12
C SER A 273 15.22 -5.38 10.18
N ALA A 274 15.69 -6.61 10.04
CA ALA A 274 14.99 -7.68 9.30
C ALA A 274 13.95 -8.41 10.16
N GLU A 275 13.68 -7.95 11.38
CA GLU A 275 12.71 -8.56 12.30
C GLU A 275 11.29 -8.51 11.75
N MET A 276 10.56 -9.59 11.97
CA MET A 276 9.16 -9.76 11.57
C MET A 276 8.28 -9.87 12.82
N ILE A 277 6.98 -9.59 12.63
CA ILE A 277 6.02 -9.76 13.72
C ILE A 277 5.35 -11.12 13.62
N PRO A 278 5.37 -11.95 14.69
CA PRO A 278 4.69 -13.23 14.67
C PRO A 278 3.20 -13.12 14.23
N PRO A 279 2.68 -14.09 13.48
CA PRO A 279 3.26 -15.40 13.19
C PRO A 279 4.27 -15.44 12.03
N LEU A 280 4.58 -14.28 11.41
CA LEU A 280 5.60 -14.22 10.37
C LEU A 280 6.98 -14.36 10.98
N LEU A 281 7.89 -14.97 10.23
CA LEU A 281 9.27 -15.22 10.66
C LEU A 281 10.24 -14.48 9.73
N PRO A 282 11.37 -13.99 10.24
CA PRO A 282 12.45 -13.50 9.40
C PRO A 282 13.00 -14.65 8.53
N LEU A 283 13.63 -14.31 7.42
CA LEU A 283 14.36 -15.29 6.62
C LEU A 283 15.52 -15.87 7.42
N SER A 284 15.95 -17.09 7.06
CA SER A 284 17.18 -17.67 7.60
C SER A 284 18.38 -16.75 7.32
N PRO A 285 19.46 -16.78 8.13
CA PRO A 285 20.65 -15.97 7.86
C PRO A 285 21.23 -16.20 6.46
N ALA A 286 21.18 -17.43 5.95
CA ALA A 286 21.65 -17.77 4.61
C ALA A 286 20.79 -17.13 3.52
N ASP A 287 19.44 -17.19 3.66
CA ASP A 287 18.52 -16.56 2.71
C ASP A 287 18.60 -15.04 2.75
N GLN A 288 18.81 -14.44 3.92
CA GLN A 288 19.04 -13.01 4.06
C GLN A 288 20.30 -12.58 3.29
N GLU A 289 21.39 -13.34 3.42
CA GLU A 289 22.63 -13.03 2.70
C GLU A 289 22.48 -13.23 1.18
N SER A 290 21.74 -14.25 0.74
CA SER A 290 21.39 -14.41 -0.68
C SER A 290 20.65 -13.18 -1.23
N VAL A 291 19.63 -12.71 -0.53
CA VAL A 291 18.90 -11.49 -0.91
C VAL A 291 19.82 -10.27 -0.96
N ARG A 292 20.70 -10.13 0.02
CA ARG A 292 21.66 -9.01 0.08
C ARG A 292 22.68 -9.06 -1.06
N ALA A 293 23.17 -10.25 -1.41
CA ALA A 293 24.11 -10.45 -2.53
C ALA A 293 23.45 -10.07 -3.86
N GLU A 294 22.24 -10.61 -4.14
CA GLU A 294 21.50 -10.29 -5.35
C GLU A 294 21.18 -8.78 -5.46
N LEU A 295 20.86 -8.11 -4.34
CA LEU A 295 20.63 -6.66 -4.34
C LEU A 295 21.89 -5.84 -4.61
N ARG A 296 23.08 -6.28 -4.15
CA ARG A 296 24.36 -5.61 -4.44
C ARG A 296 24.71 -5.69 -5.92
N GLU A 297 24.38 -6.79 -6.59
CA GLU A 297 24.61 -6.98 -8.02
C GLU A 297 23.74 -6.09 -8.92
N LEU A 298 22.55 -5.72 -8.44
CA LEU A 298 21.63 -4.83 -9.16
C LEU A 298 21.88 -3.33 -8.90
N GLY A 299 22.79 -2.97 -7.98
CA GLY A 299 23.25 -1.59 -7.72
C GLY A 299 22.26 -0.76 -6.96
#